data_bf03061a1f61587c2b3a18a738ab4ea9
#
_entry.id   bf03061a1f61587c2b3a18a738ab4ea9
#
_cell.length_a   1.000
_cell.length_b   1.000
_cell.length_c   1.000
_cell.angle_alpha   90.00
_cell.angle_beta   90.00
_cell.angle_gamma   90.00
#
_symmetry.space_group_name_H-M   'P 1'
#
loop_
_entity.id
_entity.type
_entity.pdbx_description
1 polymer ?
#
loop_
_entity_poly.entity_id
_entity_poly.type
_entity_poly.pdbx_seq_one_letter_code
_entity_poly.pdbx_strand_id
1 'polypeptide(L)'
;MVIDRGAFLAGRYGQVYEQIVAVKQVCEEGQALFGRPAHLKVILETGELVTYDNVRRAAWLAMLGGADFVKTSTGKISPAATLPTTMLLLEAVRDWHVLTGRAVGVKPAGGIRTAKDAIKHLVLVNETAGPDWLDPDRFRIGASSLLNDLLLQRRRMAIGAYASADHLTLG
;
A
#
# COMPACT_ATOMS: atom_id res chain seq x y z
N MET A 1 -6.65 8.88 0.85
CA MET A 1 -6.32 10.12 0.12
C MET A 1 -5.10 9.91 -0.76
N VAL A 2 -4.82 10.81 -1.72
CA VAL A 2 -3.56 10.91 -2.46
C VAL A 2 -2.88 12.19 -1.99
N ILE A 3 -1.56 12.19 -1.80
CA ILE A 3 -0.81 13.40 -1.44
C ILE A 3 -0.82 14.42 -2.60
N ASP A 4 -0.69 15.71 -2.28
CA ASP A 4 -0.40 16.73 -3.28
C ASP A 4 1.07 16.59 -3.73
N ARG A 5 1.27 15.88 -4.85
CA ARG A 5 2.60 15.59 -5.42
C ARG A 5 3.30 16.85 -5.90
N GLY A 6 2.53 17.81 -6.43
CA GLY A 6 3.07 19.10 -6.87
C GLY A 6 3.62 19.90 -5.69
N ALA A 7 2.88 19.98 -4.58
CA ALA A 7 3.36 20.60 -3.34
C ALA A 7 4.58 19.87 -2.79
N PHE A 8 4.55 18.54 -2.76
CA PHE A 8 5.66 17.71 -2.27
C PHE A 8 6.94 17.96 -3.08
N LEU A 9 6.88 17.87 -4.41
CA LEU A 9 8.03 18.06 -5.30
C LEU A 9 8.55 19.50 -5.28
N ALA A 10 7.69 20.48 -4.98
CA ALA A 10 8.07 21.87 -4.77
C ALA A 10 8.64 22.16 -3.36
N GLY A 11 8.84 21.13 -2.52
CA GLY A 11 9.39 21.28 -1.17
C GLY A 11 8.40 21.80 -0.12
N ARG A 12 7.12 21.97 -0.46
CA ARG A 12 6.08 22.45 0.47
C ARG A 12 5.57 21.29 1.37
N TYR A 13 6.49 20.69 2.11
CA TYR A 13 6.19 19.51 2.93
C TYR A 13 5.19 19.80 4.05
N GLY A 14 5.23 21.02 4.64
CA GLY A 14 4.26 21.45 5.65
C GLY A 14 2.83 21.40 5.13
N GLN A 15 2.59 21.90 3.91
CA GLN A 15 1.27 21.85 3.26
C GLN A 15 0.77 20.39 3.11
N VAL A 16 1.64 19.49 2.64
CA VAL A 16 1.28 18.06 2.48
C VAL A 16 0.98 17.42 3.83
N TYR A 17 1.78 17.72 4.85
CA TYR A 17 1.58 17.25 6.21
C TYR A 17 0.22 17.68 6.77
N GLU A 18 -0.09 18.99 6.70
CA GLU A 18 -1.37 19.55 7.18
C GLU A 18 -2.58 18.92 6.49
N GLN A 19 -2.50 18.66 5.19
CA GLN A 19 -3.55 17.97 4.45
C GLN A 19 -3.78 16.55 4.98
N ILE A 20 -2.71 15.81 5.30
CA ILE A 20 -2.82 14.45 5.83
C ILE A 20 -3.42 14.49 7.23
N VAL A 21 -2.95 15.38 8.09
CA VAL A 21 -3.48 15.59 9.44
C VAL A 21 -4.97 15.92 9.42
N ALA A 22 -5.38 16.86 8.56
CA ALA A 22 -6.80 17.23 8.43
C ALA A 22 -7.69 16.04 8.05
N VAL A 23 -7.25 15.20 7.10
CA VAL A 23 -8.02 14.00 6.71
C VAL A 23 -8.00 12.95 7.84
N LYS A 24 -6.88 12.82 8.57
CA LYS A 24 -6.81 11.90 9.72
C LYS A 24 -7.76 12.31 10.83
N GLN A 25 -7.86 13.59 11.13
CA GLN A 25 -8.84 14.11 12.12
C GLN A 25 -10.27 13.74 11.74
N VAL A 26 -10.67 13.90 10.48
CA VAL A 26 -12.00 13.47 10.01
C VAL A 26 -12.23 11.97 10.19
N CYS A 27 -11.19 11.15 9.96
CA CYS A 27 -11.28 9.70 10.21
C CYS A 27 -11.51 9.40 11.70
N GLU A 28 -10.85 10.12 12.59
CA GLU A 28 -10.98 9.95 14.06
C GLU A 28 -12.34 10.45 14.57
N GLU A 29 -12.83 11.57 14.09
CA GLU A 29 -14.18 12.06 14.36
C GLU A 29 -15.25 11.08 13.88
N GLY A 30 -15.10 10.52 12.67
CA GLY A 30 -15.97 9.49 12.14
C GLY A 30 -15.98 8.22 13.01
N GLN A 31 -14.83 7.82 13.53
CA GLN A 31 -14.74 6.71 14.49
C GLN A 31 -15.51 7.02 15.78
N ALA A 32 -15.36 8.22 16.33
CA ALA A 32 -16.08 8.64 17.54
C ALA A 32 -17.58 8.64 17.33
N LEU A 33 -18.07 9.08 16.16
CA LEU A 33 -19.49 9.16 15.83
C LEU A 33 -20.13 7.80 15.52
N PHE A 34 -19.41 6.92 14.82
CA PHE A 34 -19.97 5.67 14.29
C PHE A 34 -19.49 4.41 15.01
N GLY A 35 -18.58 4.55 16.00
CA GLY A 35 -18.03 3.43 16.77
C GLY A 35 -17.20 2.43 15.95
N ARG A 36 -16.76 2.81 14.75
CA ARG A 36 -15.97 1.95 13.84
C ARG A 36 -14.62 2.59 13.56
N PRO A 37 -13.51 1.84 13.65
CA PRO A 37 -12.20 2.35 13.28
C PRO A 37 -12.18 2.77 11.81
N ALA A 38 -11.83 4.02 11.55
CA ALA A 38 -11.62 4.53 10.20
C ALA A 38 -10.11 4.68 9.95
N HIS A 39 -9.54 3.78 9.12
CA HIS A 39 -8.12 3.82 8.79
C HIS A 39 -7.85 4.77 7.63
N LEU A 40 -6.90 5.70 7.82
CA LEU A 40 -6.40 6.54 6.76
C LEU A 40 -5.31 5.82 5.97
N LYS A 41 -5.56 5.60 4.67
CA LYS A 41 -4.55 5.13 3.73
C LYS A 41 -4.10 6.25 2.82
N VAL A 42 -2.80 6.58 2.90
CA VAL A 42 -2.19 7.65 2.12
C VAL A 42 -1.51 7.05 0.88
N ILE A 43 -1.94 7.47 -0.31
CA ILE A 43 -1.34 7.09 -1.58
C ILE A 43 -0.25 8.11 -1.89
N LEU A 44 0.97 7.61 -2.06
CA LEU A 44 2.15 8.44 -2.33
C LEU A 44 2.31 8.76 -3.82
N GLU A 45 1.79 7.90 -4.70
CA GLU A 45 1.97 7.93 -6.16
C GLU A 45 3.45 7.86 -6.53
N THR A 46 4.09 6.81 -6.07
CA THR A 46 5.56 6.64 -6.07
C THR A 46 6.20 6.81 -7.44
N GLY A 47 5.48 6.52 -8.53
CA GLY A 47 5.97 6.71 -9.90
C GLY A 47 6.19 8.18 -10.29
N GLU A 48 5.57 9.13 -9.58
CA GLU A 48 5.75 10.57 -9.83
C GLU A 48 6.76 11.24 -8.89
N LEU A 49 7.25 10.54 -7.86
CA LEU A 49 8.16 11.12 -6.87
C LEU A 49 9.63 11.15 -7.32
N VAL A 50 9.94 10.64 -8.50
CA VAL A 50 11.22 10.75 -9.21
C VAL A 50 12.36 9.92 -8.58
N THR A 51 12.60 10.03 -7.26
CA THR A 51 13.71 9.35 -6.57
C THR A 51 13.22 8.50 -5.41
N TYR A 52 14.00 7.49 -5.04
CA TYR A 52 13.74 6.66 -3.85
C TYR A 52 13.79 7.49 -2.56
N ASP A 53 14.64 8.50 -2.48
CA ASP A 53 14.70 9.41 -1.32
C ASP A 53 13.39 10.17 -1.15
N ASN A 54 12.79 10.64 -2.23
CA ASN A 54 11.49 11.28 -2.21
C ASN A 54 10.38 10.31 -1.79
N VAL A 55 10.42 9.06 -2.27
CA VAL A 55 9.46 8.02 -1.86
C VAL A 55 9.56 7.77 -0.35
N ARG A 56 10.79 7.61 0.18
CA ARG A 56 11.01 7.42 1.61
C ARG A 56 10.56 8.64 2.43
N ARG A 57 10.90 9.83 1.98
CA ARG A 57 10.49 11.10 2.63
C ARG A 57 8.97 11.25 2.65
N ALA A 58 8.29 10.94 1.54
CA ALA A 58 6.83 10.99 1.47
C ALA A 58 6.18 9.96 2.41
N ALA A 59 6.75 8.75 2.52
CA ALA A 59 6.28 7.73 3.46
C ALA A 59 6.40 8.21 4.92
N TRP A 60 7.54 8.78 5.30
CA TRP A 60 7.76 9.34 6.63
C TRP A 60 6.80 10.49 6.93
N LEU A 61 6.60 11.39 5.97
CA LEU A 61 5.66 12.51 6.09
C LEU A 61 4.22 12.01 6.30
N ALA A 62 3.82 10.97 5.56
CA ALA A 62 2.51 10.35 5.72
C ALA A 62 2.33 9.72 7.11
N MET A 63 3.34 9.02 7.60
CA MET A 63 3.32 8.40 8.94
C MET A 63 3.29 9.44 10.06
N LEU A 64 4.05 10.53 9.92
CA LEU A 64 4.01 11.67 10.82
C LEU A 64 2.62 12.32 10.85
N GLY A 65 1.97 12.47 9.70
CA GLY A 65 0.61 13.01 9.58
C GLY A 65 -0.50 12.06 10.05
N GLY A 66 -0.17 10.87 10.55
CA GLY A 66 -1.13 9.95 11.15
C GLY A 66 -1.64 8.83 10.24
N ALA A 67 -1.03 8.60 9.07
CA ALA A 67 -1.43 7.50 8.20
C ALA A 67 -1.40 6.15 8.92
N ASP A 68 -2.43 5.33 8.71
CA ASP A 68 -2.48 3.94 9.18
C ASP A 68 -1.91 2.98 8.12
N PHE A 69 -1.95 3.39 6.86
CA PHE A 69 -1.33 2.70 5.73
C PHE A 69 -0.66 3.69 4.77
N VAL A 70 0.49 3.30 4.25
CA VAL A 70 1.11 3.92 3.06
C VAL A 70 0.86 3.02 1.84
N LYS A 71 0.49 3.63 0.72
CA LYS A 71 0.18 2.93 -0.52
C LYS A 71 1.03 3.48 -1.67
N THR A 72 1.56 2.60 -2.51
CA THR A 72 2.44 3.01 -3.62
C THR A 72 1.75 3.94 -4.61
N SER A 73 0.65 3.49 -5.23
CA SER A 73 0.05 4.22 -6.34
C SER A 73 -1.47 4.08 -6.42
N THR A 74 -2.10 4.94 -7.22
CA THR A 74 -3.51 4.81 -7.62
C THR A 74 -3.73 3.63 -8.57
N GLY A 75 -2.67 3.17 -9.27
CA GLY A 75 -2.74 2.20 -10.36
C GLY A 75 -3.06 2.82 -11.72
N LYS A 76 -3.10 4.16 -11.83
CA LYS A 76 -3.41 4.89 -13.07
C LYS A 76 -2.18 5.33 -13.84
N ILE A 77 -1.01 5.33 -13.20
CA ILE A 77 0.27 5.71 -13.81
C ILE A 77 1.28 4.57 -13.74
N SER A 78 2.31 4.66 -14.56
CA SER A 78 3.43 3.71 -14.59
C SER A 78 4.76 4.48 -14.44
N PRO A 79 5.72 3.96 -13.67
CA PRO A 79 5.65 2.72 -12.88
C PRO A 79 4.73 2.84 -11.67
N ALA A 80 4.04 1.75 -11.31
CA ALA A 80 3.17 1.69 -10.14
C ALA A 80 3.89 0.96 -8.98
N ALA A 81 3.36 -0.18 -8.48
CA ALA A 81 4.08 -0.98 -7.49
C ALA A 81 5.22 -1.76 -8.14
N THR A 82 6.45 -1.50 -7.69
CA THR A 82 7.62 -2.31 -8.02
C THR A 82 8.15 -2.96 -6.75
N LEU A 83 8.95 -4.04 -6.88
CA LEU A 83 9.59 -4.65 -5.71
C LEU A 83 10.50 -3.67 -4.97
N PRO A 84 11.37 -2.87 -5.66
CA PRO A 84 12.17 -1.86 -4.98
C PRO A 84 11.36 -0.81 -4.23
N THR A 85 10.29 -0.26 -4.81
CA THR A 85 9.46 0.73 -4.11
C THR A 85 8.71 0.11 -2.93
N THR A 86 8.26 -1.15 -3.07
CA THR A 86 7.61 -1.87 -1.95
C THR A 86 8.60 -2.15 -0.82
N MET A 87 9.83 -2.58 -1.13
CA MET A 87 10.90 -2.78 -0.16
C MET A 87 11.17 -1.50 0.63
N LEU A 88 11.33 -0.40 -0.08
CA LEU A 88 11.58 0.91 0.54
C LEU A 88 10.47 1.33 1.52
N LEU A 89 9.20 1.05 1.18
CA LEU A 89 8.08 1.33 2.08
C LEU A 89 8.08 0.38 3.29
N LEU A 90 8.43 -0.90 3.09
CA LEU A 90 8.55 -1.87 4.19
C LEU A 90 9.67 -1.48 5.16
N GLU A 91 10.82 -1.05 4.66
CA GLU A 91 11.90 -0.50 5.49
C GLU A 91 11.45 0.74 6.25
N ALA A 92 10.75 1.67 5.57
CA ALA A 92 10.28 2.89 6.21
C ALA A 92 9.30 2.60 7.36
N VAL A 93 8.33 1.70 7.18
CA VAL A 93 7.36 1.35 8.23
C VAL A 93 7.99 0.51 9.34
N ARG A 94 8.97 -0.34 9.04
CA ARG A 94 9.77 -1.08 10.03
C ARG A 94 10.54 -0.11 10.92
N ASP A 95 11.29 0.81 10.30
CA ASP A 95 12.08 1.80 11.03
C ASP A 95 11.19 2.71 11.89
N TRP A 96 10.01 3.09 11.34
CA TRP A 96 9.00 3.82 12.08
C TRP A 96 8.50 3.05 13.31
N HIS A 97 8.20 1.76 13.13
CA HIS A 97 7.77 0.90 14.24
C HIS A 97 8.83 0.77 15.35
N VAL A 98 10.07 0.58 14.96
CA VAL A 98 11.20 0.52 15.91
C VAL A 98 11.33 1.82 16.71
N LEU A 99 11.16 2.97 16.07
CA LEU A 99 11.33 4.28 16.71
C LEU A 99 10.13 4.70 17.56
N THR A 100 8.92 4.33 17.18
CA THR A 100 7.69 4.88 17.78
C THR A 100 6.81 3.85 18.49
N GLY A 101 7.05 2.55 18.27
CA GLY A 101 6.17 1.46 18.72
C GLY A 101 4.88 1.34 17.87
N ARG A 102 4.62 2.28 16.97
CA ARG A 102 3.39 2.30 16.16
C ARG A 102 3.57 1.55 14.85
N ALA A 103 2.72 0.54 14.61
CA ALA A 103 2.69 -0.17 13.34
C ALA A 103 1.91 0.63 12.29
N VAL A 104 2.47 0.75 11.08
CA VAL A 104 1.82 1.33 9.89
C VAL A 104 1.89 0.30 8.77
N GLY A 105 0.76 0.04 8.10
CA GLY A 105 0.69 -0.95 7.06
C GLY A 105 1.20 -0.45 5.70
N VAL A 106 1.57 -1.39 4.84
CA VAL A 106 1.97 -1.13 3.44
C VAL A 106 0.97 -1.74 2.47
N LYS A 107 0.60 -0.98 1.43
CA LYS A 107 -0.23 -1.49 0.33
C LYS A 107 0.41 -1.22 -1.02
N PRO A 108 1.21 -2.14 -1.58
CA PRO A 108 1.59 -2.05 -2.99
C PRO A 108 0.35 -2.18 -3.87
N ALA A 109 0.24 -1.34 -4.90
CA ALA A 109 -0.89 -1.34 -5.83
C ALA A 109 -0.47 -0.91 -7.23
N GLY A 110 -1.07 -1.57 -8.23
CA GLY A 110 -0.79 -1.38 -9.65
C GLY A 110 0.33 -2.29 -10.16
N GLY A 111 0.07 -3.02 -11.24
CA GLY A 111 1.04 -3.92 -11.87
C GLY A 111 1.12 -5.34 -11.30
N ILE A 112 0.52 -5.62 -10.15
CA ILE A 112 0.49 -6.95 -9.53
C ILE A 112 -0.74 -7.69 -10.08
N ARG A 113 -0.52 -8.63 -11.00
CA ARG A 113 -1.61 -9.26 -11.76
C ARG A 113 -1.73 -10.75 -11.56
N THR A 114 -0.67 -11.43 -11.17
CA THR A 114 -0.61 -12.88 -11.06
C THR A 114 -0.30 -13.33 -9.64
N ALA A 115 -0.67 -14.56 -9.29
CA ALA A 115 -0.29 -15.21 -8.04
C ALA A 115 1.24 -15.20 -7.84
N LYS A 116 2.01 -15.40 -8.93
CA LYS A 116 3.48 -15.33 -8.89
C LYS A 116 3.99 -13.95 -8.47
N ASP A 117 3.35 -12.87 -8.95
CA ASP A 117 3.74 -11.51 -8.57
C ASP A 117 3.39 -11.25 -7.09
N ALA A 118 2.22 -11.72 -6.66
CA ALA A 118 1.83 -11.63 -5.25
C ALA A 118 2.81 -12.35 -4.32
N ILE A 119 3.22 -13.57 -4.67
CA ILE A 119 4.20 -14.35 -3.90
C ILE A 119 5.54 -13.61 -3.77
N LYS A 120 6.04 -12.95 -4.84
CA LYS A 120 7.25 -12.14 -4.76
C LYS A 120 7.14 -11.02 -3.71
N HIS A 121 5.97 -10.36 -3.64
CA HIS A 121 5.72 -9.34 -2.62
C HIS A 121 5.62 -9.94 -1.22
N LEU A 122 5.01 -11.13 -1.04
CA LEU A 122 4.95 -11.79 0.27
C LEU A 122 6.32 -12.23 0.77
N VAL A 123 7.17 -12.77 -0.13
CA VAL A 123 8.57 -13.08 0.20
C VAL A 123 9.31 -11.81 0.63
N LEU A 124 9.15 -10.71 -0.14
CA LEU A 124 9.76 -9.44 0.19
C LEU A 124 9.33 -8.91 1.57
N VAL A 125 8.04 -9.05 1.93
CA VAL A 125 7.54 -8.69 3.27
C VAL A 125 8.25 -9.49 4.35
N ASN A 126 8.28 -10.83 4.19
CA ASN A 126 8.91 -11.72 5.15
C ASN A 126 10.39 -11.38 5.40
N GLU A 127 11.13 -11.17 4.30
CA GLU A 127 12.57 -10.91 4.37
C GLU A 127 12.92 -9.49 4.89
N THR A 128 12.02 -8.50 4.65
CA THR A 128 12.31 -7.09 4.99
C THR A 128 11.76 -6.68 6.35
N ALA A 129 10.51 -7.04 6.63
CA ALA A 129 9.78 -6.60 7.83
C ALA A 129 9.48 -7.73 8.81
N GLY A 130 9.69 -8.98 8.40
CA GLY A 130 9.46 -10.17 9.20
C GLY A 130 8.06 -10.77 9.03
N PRO A 131 7.86 -12.02 9.54
CA PRO A 131 6.62 -12.76 9.36
C PRO A 131 5.40 -12.08 9.98
N ASP A 132 5.57 -11.27 11.01
CA ASP A 132 4.50 -10.53 11.67
C ASP A 132 3.83 -9.49 10.73
N TRP A 133 4.52 -9.09 9.66
CA TRP A 133 3.94 -8.21 8.63
C TRP A 133 3.10 -8.95 7.58
N LEU A 134 3.10 -10.29 7.58
CA LEU A 134 2.22 -11.12 6.73
C LEU A 134 0.79 -11.20 7.29
N ASP A 135 0.29 -10.08 7.76
CA ASP A 135 -1.04 -9.90 8.34
C ASP A 135 -1.82 -8.81 7.57
N PRO A 136 -3.13 -8.98 7.31
CA PRO A 136 -3.94 -7.99 6.59
C PRO A 136 -4.00 -6.61 7.26
N ASP A 137 -3.71 -6.50 8.54
CA ASP A 137 -3.66 -5.21 9.24
C ASP A 137 -2.33 -4.49 9.03
N ARG A 138 -1.32 -5.17 8.48
CA ARG A 138 0.01 -4.61 8.19
C ARG A 138 0.40 -4.64 6.73
N PHE A 139 -0.11 -5.61 5.94
CA PHE A 139 0.20 -5.71 4.53
C PHE A 139 -1.02 -6.08 3.69
N ARG A 140 -1.25 -5.35 2.60
CA ARG A 140 -2.34 -5.60 1.65
C ARG A 140 -1.86 -5.38 0.23
N ILE A 141 -2.34 -6.21 -0.71
CA ILE A 141 -2.09 -6.03 -2.14
C ILE A 141 -3.29 -5.32 -2.76
N GLY A 142 -3.05 -4.23 -3.50
CA GLY A 142 -4.06 -3.52 -4.25
C GLY A 142 -4.07 -3.97 -5.71
N ALA A 143 -5.00 -4.86 -6.05
CA ALA A 143 -5.12 -5.41 -7.39
C ALA A 143 -6.57 -5.75 -7.73
N SER A 144 -6.93 -5.72 -9.02
CA SER A 144 -8.22 -6.17 -9.55
C SER A 144 -8.10 -7.57 -10.17
N SER A 145 -7.23 -7.72 -11.17
CA SER A 145 -7.07 -8.98 -11.93
C SER A 145 -6.41 -10.11 -11.13
N LEU A 146 -5.64 -9.81 -10.10
CA LEU A 146 -4.97 -10.81 -9.25
C LEU A 146 -5.97 -11.77 -8.60
N LEU A 147 -7.13 -11.28 -8.15
CA LEU A 147 -8.14 -12.14 -7.53
C LEU A 147 -8.61 -13.22 -8.52
N ASN A 148 -8.84 -12.86 -9.76
CA ASN A 148 -9.24 -13.79 -10.79
C ASN A 148 -8.16 -14.85 -11.05
N ASP A 149 -6.89 -14.44 -11.13
CA ASP A 149 -5.77 -15.40 -11.26
C ASP A 149 -5.70 -16.35 -10.06
N LEU A 150 -5.82 -15.85 -8.84
CA LEU A 150 -5.82 -16.68 -7.63
C LEU A 150 -6.99 -17.68 -7.62
N LEU A 151 -8.18 -17.29 -8.04
CA LEU A 151 -9.35 -18.17 -8.13
C LEU A 151 -9.12 -19.26 -9.19
N LEU A 152 -8.53 -18.94 -10.34
CA LEU A 152 -8.15 -19.91 -11.37
C LEU A 152 -7.10 -20.90 -10.86
N GLN A 153 -6.06 -20.43 -10.15
CA GLN A 153 -5.04 -21.29 -9.56
C GLN A 153 -5.64 -22.25 -8.52
N ARG A 154 -6.50 -21.74 -7.63
CA ARG A 154 -7.21 -22.58 -6.65
C ARG A 154 -8.07 -23.63 -7.32
N ARG A 155 -8.82 -23.25 -8.36
CA ARG A 155 -9.65 -24.19 -9.12
C ARG A 155 -8.80 -25.27 -9.79
N ARG A 156 -7.69 -24.89 -10.42
CA ARG A 156 -6.74 -25.83 -11.00
C ARG A 156 -6.24 -26.84 -9.96
N MET A 157 -5.88 -26.38 -8.77
CA MET A 157 -5.43 -27.27 -7.69
C MET A 157 -6.52 -28.27 -7.26
N ALA A 158 -7.79 -27.84 -7.26
CA ALA A 158 -8.91 -28.67 -6.84
C ALA A 158 -9.33 -29.74 -7.88
N ILE A 159 -9.28 -29.38 -9.17
CA ILE A 159 -9.82 -30.25 -10.25
C ILE A 159 -8.75 -30.77 -11.22
N GLY A 160 -7.47 -30.38 -11.06
CA GLY A 160 -6.35 -30.81 -11.90
C GLY A 160 -6.31 -30.19 -13.30
N ALA A 161 -7.25 -29.32 -13.68
CA ALA A 161 -7.36 -28.71 -14.99
C ALA A 161 -7.52 -27.18 -14.93
N TYR A 162 -7.02 -26.47 -15.94
CA TYR A 162 -7.30 -25.04 -16.09
C TYR A 162 -8.76 -24.83 -16.51
N ALA A 163 -9.41 -23.85 -15.88
CA ALA A 163 -10.72 -23.37 -16.30
C ALA A 163 -10.57 -22.11 -17.17
N SER A 164 -11.55 -21.86 -18.05
CA SER A 164 -11.61 -20.60 -18.81
C SER A 164 -11.81 -19.42 -17.86
N ALA A 165 -11.18 -18.27 -18.21
CA ALA A 165 -11.40 -17.00 -17.54
C ALA A 165 -12.85 -16.49 -17.69
N ASP A 166 -13.60 -16.99 -18.67
CA ASP A 166 -15.00 -16.60 -18.96
C ASP A 166 -15.97 -16.92 -17.81
N HIS A 167 -15.56 -17.79 -16.87
CA HIS A 167 -16.32 -18.10 -15.68
C HIS A 167 -16.07 -17.16 -14.50
N LEU A 168 -15.23 -16.13 -14.68
CA LEU A 168 -14.90 -15.14 -13.67
C LEU A 168 -15.45 -13.78 -14.09
N THR A 169 -15.97 -13.03 -13.12
CA THR A 169 -16.34 -11.65 -13.35
C THR A 169 -15.10 -10.84 -13.68
N LEU A 170 -15.09 -10.21 -14.85
CA LEU A 170 -14.07 -9.22 -15.19
C LEU A 170 -14.33 -7.99 -14.33
N GLY A 171 -13.39 -7.70 -13.40
CA GLY A 171 -13.40 -6.47 -12.62
C GLY A 171 -12.85 -5.28 -13.40
#